data_7da15bd192c6342153d817fe0017e93f
#
_entry.id   7da15bd192c6342153d817fe0017e93f
#
_cell.length_a   1.000
_cell.length_b   1.000
_cell.length_c   1.000
_cell.angle_alpha   90.00
_cell.angle_beta   90.00
_cell.angle_gamma   90.00
#
_symmetry.space_group_name_H-M   'P 1'
#
loop_
_entity.id
_entity.type
_entity.pdbx_description
1 polymer ?
#
loop_
_entity_poly.entity_id
_entity_poly.type
_entity_poly.pdbx_seq_one_letter_code
_entity_poly.pdbx_strand_id
1 'polypeptide(L)'
;SMEITDYECLVGGLPKNREWPFEYKAVFSPIDVIEEYTRPARYVQNNQLVIKEALSDTELIDFDGVGTLESWNSDGLRTLINTMNHVPNMIEKTLRYPGCVEYLKVLRACGYFSKEEVNVNGKKVKPIDLTARLLFPMWEMKQDDEDFTVMKIKIYGLEKGTKVTYTYYLLDRFQDKTMSMARTTGYTCTAAVNLLAEGLYIKKGISPPRVSRGAL
;
A
#
# COMPACT_ATOMS: atom_id res chain seq x y z
N SER A 1 -20.97 7.55 -19.28
CA SER A 1 -20.46 6.71 -18.18
C SER A 1 -19.56 5.63 -18.75
N MET A 2 -18.44 5.37 -18.12
CA MET A 2 -17.50 4.30 -18.45
C MET A 2 -17.96 2.99 -17.78
N GLU A 3 -17.93 1.90 -18.52
CA GLU A 3 -18.02 0.55 -17.97
C GLU A 3 -16.60 0.10 -17.60
N ILE A 4 -16.31 0.04 -16.29
CA ILE A 4 -14.97 -0.31 -15.80
C ILE A 4 -14.79 -1.83 -15.86
N THR A 5 -13.73 -2.28 -16.49
CA THR A 5 -13.36 -3.70 -16.61
C THR A 5 -12.24 -4.09 -15.66
N ASP A 6 -11.28 -3.18 -15.42
CA ASP A 6 -10.12 -3.47 -14.58
C ASP A 6 -9.69 -2.23 -13.79
N TYR A 7 -9.23 -2.47 -12.56
CA TYR A 7 -8.61 -1.47 -11.68
C TYR A 7 -7.27 -2.01 -11.18
N GLU A 8 -6.22 -1.23 -11.37
CA GLU A 8 -4.88 -1.50 -10.86
C GLU A 8 -4.38 -0.32 -10.05
N CYS A 9 -3.87 -0.57 -8.84
CA CYS A 9 -3.19 0.42 -8.03
C CYS A 9 -1.82 -0.10 -7.62
N LEU A 10 -0.79 0.69 -7.90
CA LEU A 10 0.59 0.47 -7.47
C LEU A 10 0.98 1.64 -6.56
N VAL A 11 1.37 1.38 -5.32
CA VAL A 11 1.66 2.45 -4.35
C VAL A 11 2.85 2.11 -3.46
N GLY A 12 3.67 3.10 -3.16
CA GLY A 12 4.79 2.98 -2.21
C GLY A 12 5.12 4.30 -1.53
N GLY A 13 5.37 4.21 -0.23
CA GLY A 13 6.04 5.24 0.56
C GLY A 13 7.46 4.76 0.85
N LEU A 14 8.46 5.51 0.42
CA LEU A 14 9.85 5.07 0.40
C LEU A 14 10.79 6.17 0.91
N PRO A 15 11.87 5.80 1.61
CA PRO A 15 12.91 6.76 1.95
C PRO A 15 13.65 7.21 0.69
N LYS A 16 14.05 8.47 0.66
CA LYS A 16 14.90 9.01 -0.40
C LYS A 16 16.30 8.38 -0.36
N ASN A 17 16.85 8.21 0.84
CA ASN A 17 18.15 7.60 1.06
C ASN A 17 18.01 6.09 1.22
N ARG A 18 18.75 5.35 0.39
CA ARG A 18 18.71 3.89 0.38
C ARG A 18 19.82 3.35 1.26
N GLU A 19 19.48 2.69 2.36
CA GLU A 19 20.43 2.07 3.29
C GLU A 19 20.26 0.54 3.26
N TRP A 20 21.37 -0.15 2.95
CA TRP A 20 21.39 -1.62 3.00
C TRP A 20 21.08 -2.12 4.43
N PRO A 21 20.39 -3.27 4.64
CA PRO A 21 20.02 -4.29 3.64
C PRO A 21 18.65 -4.06 2.97
N PHE A 22 17.69 -3.41 3.62
CA PHE A 22 16.32 -3.36 3.13
C PHE A 22 16.06 -2.18 2.20
N GLU A 23 16.91 -1.16 2.26
CA GLU A 23 16.69 0.10 1.56
C GLU A 23 15.29 0.67 1.82
N TYR A 24 14.80 0.44 3.02
CA TYR A 24 13.46 0.77 3.46
C TYR A 24 13.49 1.41 4.84
N LYS A 25 12.62 2.40 5.02
CA LYS A 25 12.28 2.97 6.33
C LYS A 25 10.77 3.03 6.46
N ALA A 26 10.27 2.76 7.65
CA ALA A 26 8.84 2.76 7.92
C ALA A 26 8.35 4.21 8.04
N VAL A 27 7.53 4.61 7.08
CA VAL A 27 6.88 5.93 7.05
C VAL A 27 5.58 5.97 7.85
N PHE A 28 5.22 4.84 8.47
CA PHE A 28 4.10 4.64 9.40
C PHE A 28 4.49 3.57 10.44
N SER A 29 3.53 3.07 11.22
CA SER A 29 3.77 2.09 12.29
C SER A 29 4.55 0.86 11.81
N PRO A 30 5.76 0.58 12.31
CA PRO A 30 6.57 -0.55 11.84
C PRO A 30 5.93 -1.92 12.03
N ILE A 31 5.09 -2.09 13.04
CA ILE A 31 4.38 -3.37 13.24
C ILE A 31 3.33 -3.59 12.15
N ASP A 32 2.67 -2.52 11.69
CA ASP A 32 1.71 -2.60 10.59
C ASP A 32 2.42 -2.90 9.26
N VAL A 33 3.69 -2.46 9.11
CA VAL A 33 4.55 -2.83 7.97
C VAL A 33 4.77 -4.35 7.95
N ILE A 34 5.08 -4.98 9.10
CA ILE A 34 5.23 -6.45 9.18
C ILE A 34 3.90 -7.16 8.84
N GLU A 35 2.76 -6.60 9.24
CA GLU A 35 1.45 -7.14 8.87
C GLU A 35 1.24 -7.17 7.35
N GLU A 36 1.74 -6.18 6.62
CA GLU A 36 1.68 -6.19 5.14
C GLU A 36 2.44 -7.37 4.54
N TYR A 37 3.53 -7.81 5.17
CA TYR A 37 4.38 -8.90 4.68
C TYR A 37 3.84 -10.30 4.99
N THR A 38 2.85 -10.40 5.84
CA THR A 38 2.29 -11.66 6.33
C THR A 38 0.82 -11.86 5.97
N ARG A 39 0.05 -10.78 5.84
CA ARG A 39 -1.38 -10.85 5.55
C ARG A 39 -1.62 -11.24 4.10
N PRO A 40 -2.43 -12.30 3.84
CA PRO A 40 -2.82 -12.64 2.48
C PRO A 40 -3.50 -11.46 1.76
N ALA A 41 -3.11 -11.22 0.51
CA ALA A 41 -3.67 -10.19 -0.35
C ALA A 41 -5.00 -10.66 -0.95
N ARG A 42 -6.02 -9.82 -0.89
CA ARG A 42 -7.33 -10.08 -1.48
C ARG A 42 -7.48 -9.29 -2.76
N TYR A 43 -7.77 -9.99 -3.85
CA TYR A 43 -8.02 -9.43 -5.18
C TYR A 43 -9.40 -9.78 -5.67
N VAL A 44 -9.83 -9.11 -6.72
CA VAL A 44 -11.01 -9.52 -7.49
C VAL A 44 -10.54 -9.92 -8.89
N GLN A 45 -10.91 -11.10 -9.32
CA GLN A 45 -10.61 -11.61 -10.66
C GLN A 45 -11.86 -12.30 -11.22
N ASN A 46 -12.33 -11.84 -12.39
CA ASN A 46 -13.56 -12.33 -13.01
C ASN A 46 -14.76 -12.34 -12.06
N ASN A 47 -14.96 -11.23 -11.33
CA ASN A 47 -15.99 -11.05 -10.30
C ASN A 47 -15.88 -11.99 -9.09
N GLN A 48 -14.75 -12.68 -8.91
CA GLN A 48 -14.53 -13.59 -7.79
C GLN A 48 -13.41 -13.07 -6.89
N LEU A 49 -13.59 -13.24 -5.58
CA LEU A 49 -12.55 -12.95 -4.61
C LEU A 49 -11.44 -14.00 -4.72
N VAL A 50 -10.23 -13.56 -4.98
CA VAL A 50 -9.02 -14.37 -5.04
C VAL A 50 -8.09 -14.00 -3.91
N ILE A 51 -7.54 -14.99 -3.24
CA ILE A 51 -6.56 -14.81 -2.16
C ILE A 51 -5.18 -15.18 -2.70
N LYS A 52 -4.25 -14.24 -2.58
CA LYS A 52 -2.85 -14.40 -2.96
C LYS A 52 -1.97 -14.33 -1.71
N GLU A 53 -0.85 -15.00 -1.76
CA GLU A 53 0.16 -14.88 -0.71
C GLU A 53 0.78 -13.48 -0.71
N ALA A 54 1.03 -12.91 0.46
CA ALA A 54 1.79 -11.67 0.57
C ALA A 54 3.19 -11.84 -0.04
N LEU A 55 3.78 -10.76 -0.54
CA LEU A 55 5.11 -10.76 -1.18
C LEU A 55 5.22 -11.64 -2.43
N SER A 56 4.10 -12.14 -2.99
CA SER A 56 4.08 -12.91 -4.23
C SER A 56 3.95 -12.03 -5.47
N ASP A 57 4.09 -12.63 -6.66
CA ASP A 57 3.92 -12.03 -7.99
C ASP A 57 4.70 -10.71 -8.13
N THR A 58 6.00 -10.75 -7.78
CA THR A 58 6.89 -9.60 -7.86
C THR A 58 7.20 -9.22 -9.31
N GLU A 59 7.25 -7.91 -9.57
CA GLU A 59 7.59 -7.33 -10.87
C GLU A 59 8.45 -6.10 -10.69
N LEU A 60 9.45 -5.92 -11.57
CA LEU A 60 10.22 -4.69 -11.66
C LEU A 60 9.52 -3.73 -12.62
N ILE A 61 9.23 -2.53 -12.16
CA ILE A 61 8.48 -1.53 -12.90
C ILE A 61 9.19 -0.19 -12.80
N ASP A 62 9.35 0.49 -13.94
CA ASP A 62 9.92 1.82 -13.98
C ASP A 62 8.86 2.89 -13.69
N PHE A 63 9.25 3.84 -12.87
CA PHE A 63 8.44 5.00 -12.49
C PHE A 63 9.16 6.29 -12.83
N ASP A 64 8.47 7.16 -13.55
CA ASP A 64 9.00 8.47 -13.95
C ASP A 64 9.42 9.29 -12.73
N GLY A 65 10.64 9.81 -12.77
CA GLY A 65 11.21 10.61 -11.69
C GLY A 65 11.64 9.85 -10.43
N VAL A 66 11.53 8.49 -10.43
CA VAL A 66 11.91 7.61 -9.31
C VAL A 66 12.92 6.56 -9.75
N GLY A 67 12.72 5.94 -10.91
CA GLY A 67 13.48 4.77 -11.39
C GLY A 67 12.73 3.47 -11.16
N THR A 68 13.46 2.35 -11.19
CA THR A 68 12.90 1.00 -11.06
C THR A 68 12.51 0.70 -9.62
N LEU A 69 11.28 0.26 -9.41
CA LEU A 69 10.76 -0.27 -8.15
C LEU A 69 10.28 -1.71 -8.33
N GLU A 70 10.24 -2.44 -7.24
CA GLU A 70 9.72 -3.81 -7.17
C GLU A 70 8.32 -3.80 -6.57
N SER A 71 7.33 -4.27 -7.33
CA SER A 71 5.96 -4.44 -6.87
C SER A 71 5.72 -5.84 -6.32
N TRP A 72 4.79 -5.98 -5.38
CA TRP A 72 4.40 -7.26 -4.79
C TRP A 72 2.96 -7.22 -4.27
N ASN A 73 2.33 -8.39 -4.19
CA ASN A 73 0.94 -8.53 -3.76
C ASN A 73 0.75 -8.14 -2.30
N SER A 74 -0.10 -7.15 -2.05
CA SER A 74 -0.49 -6.67 -0.72
C SER A 74 -2.00 -6.51 -0.58
N ASP A 75 -2.51 -6.47 0.66
CA ASP A 75 -3.95 -6.40 0.94
C ASP A 75 -4.44 -4.94 1.02
N GLY A 76 -4.21 -4.17 -0.04
CA GLY A 76 -4.52 -2.74 -0.09
C GLY A 76 -5.91 -2.38 -0.62
N LEU A 77 -6.59 -3.27 -1.34
CA LEU A 77 -7.94 -2.99 -1.85
C LEU A 77 -8.97 -2.73 -0.74
N ARG A 78 -8.87 -3.44 0.38
CA ARG A 78 -9.68 -3.21 1.59
C ARG A 78 -11.19 -3.09 1.30
N THR A 79 -11.74 -1.92 1.59
CA THR A 79 -13.17 -1.63 1.39
C THR A 79 -13.56 -1.52 -0.07
N LEU A 80 -12.63 -1.31 -1.00
CA LEU A 80 -12.92 -1.23 -2.43
C LEU A 80 -13.55 -2.50 -2.96
N ILE A 81 -13.15 -3.67 -2.45
CA ILE A 81 -13.74 -4.98 -2.82
C ILE A 81 -15.28 -4.97 -2.69
N ASN A 82 -15.78 -4.34 -1.62
CA ASN A 82 -17.20 -4.29 -1.34
C ASN A 82 -17.88 -3.07 -1.98
N THR A 83 -17.17 -1.95 -2.06
CA THR A 83 -17.78 -0.68 -2.50
C THR A 83 -17.73 -0.50 -4.00
N MET A 84 -16.86 -1.25 -4.70
CA MET A 84 -16.71 -1.27 -6.16
C MET A 84 -16.93 -2.69 -6.72
N ASN A 85 -17.90 -3.41 -6.17
CA ASN A 85 -18.23 -4.79 -6.53
C ASN A 85 -18.72 -4.98 -7.98
N HIS A 86 -18.94 -3.89 -8.70
CA HIS A 86 -19.27 -3.89 -10.13
C HIS A 86 -18.00 -3.96 -11.03
N VAL A 87 -16.81 -3.86 -10.45
CA VAL A 87 -15.55 -3.95 -11.20
C VAL A 87 -15.06 -5.40 -11.19
N PRO A 88 -15.01 -6.09 -12.34
CA PRO A 88 -14.74 -7.52 -12.39
C PRO A 88 -13.30 -7.89 -12.05
N ASN A 89 -12.34 -6.98 -12.25
CA ASN A 89 -10.94 -7.25 -11.95
C ASN A 89 -10.34 -6.08 -11.16
N MET A 90 -9.82 -6.35 -9.97
CA MET A 90 -9.17 -5.34 -9.13
C MET A 90 -7.92 -5.91 -8.48
N ILE A 91 -6.81 -5.18 -8.58
CA ILE A 91 -5.53 -5.52 -7.97
C ILE A 91 -4.92 -4.28 -7.30
N GLU A 92 -4.23 -4.51 -6.19
CA GLU A 92 -3.38 -3.52 -5.56
C GLU A 92 -2.04 -4.17 -5.21
N LYS A 93 -0.92 -3.48 -5.47
CA LYS A 93 0.43 -3.92 -5.12
C LYS A 93 1.18 -2.80 -4.42
N THR A 94 1.93 -3.18 -3.40
CA THR A 94 2.87 -2.29 -2.73
C THR A 94 4.21 -2.27 -3.48
N LEU A 95 4.90 -1.14 -3.39
CA LEU A 95 6.19 -0.90 -4.05
C LEU A 95 7.31 -0.80 -3.01
N ARG A 96 8.47 -1.37 -3.33
CA ARG A 96 9.73 -1.22 -2.58
C ARG A 96 10.89 -1.04 -3.57
N TYR A 97 12.07 -0.71 -3.07
CA TYR A 97 13.27 -0.80 -3.88
C TYR A 97 13.60 -2.25 -4.22
N PRO A 98 14.18 -2.52 -5.42
CA PRO A 98 14.49 -3.88 -5.86
C PRO A 98 15.39 -4.63 -4.87
N GLY A 99 15.03 -5.89 -4.59
CA GLY A 99 15.77 -6.77 -3.68
C GLY A 99 15.26 -6.77 -2.23
N CYS A 100 14.52 -5.75 -1.80
CA CYS A 100 13.92 -5.70 -0.46
C CYS A 100 13.00 -6.91 -0.22
N VAL A 101 12.18 -7.25 -1.20
CA VAL A 101 11.18 -8.32 -1.08
C VAL A 101 11.82 -9.68 -0.83
N GLU A 102 12.96 -9.98 -1.42
CA GLU A 102 13.66 -11.26 -1.21
C GLU A 102 14.14 -11.41 0.24
N TYR A 103 14.69 -10.38 0.85
CA TYR A 103 15.06 -10.42 2.27
C TYR A 103 13.85 -10.65 3.18
N LEU A 104 12.72 -10.01 2.87
CA LEU A 104 11.49 -10.17 3.63
C LEU A 104 10.90 -11.58 3.47
N LYS A 105 10.96 -12.18 2.27
CA LYS A 105 10.57 -13.57 2.04
C LYS A 105 11.42 -14.55 2.85
N VAL A 106 12.73 -14.33 2.91
CA VAL A 106 13.64 -15.15 3.72
C VAL A 106 13.28 -15.06 5.21
N LEU A 107 13.11 -13.86 5.75
CA LEU A 107 12.72 -13.67 7.14
C LEU A 107 11.39 -14.37 7.44
N ARG A 108 10.39 -14.22 6.56
CA ARG A 108 9.10 -14.88 6.70
C ARG A 108 9.22 -16.40 6.66
N ALA A 109 9.93 -16.95 5.68
CA ALA A 109 10.13 -18.39 5.52
C ALA A 109 10.87 -19.04 6.71
N CYS A 110 11.80 -18.32 7.31
CA CYS A 110 12.50 -18.74 8.52
C CYS A 110 11.66 -18.59 9.81
N GLY A 111 10.43 -18.04 9.72
CA GLY A 111 9.53 -17.90 10.85
C GLY A 111 9.75 -16.66 11.72
N TYR A 112 10.60 -15.70 11.30
CA TYR A 112 10.87 -14.48 12.09
C TYR A 112 9.63 -13.62 12.30
N PHE A 113 8.61 -13.71 11.46
CA PHE A 113 7.34 -12.98 11.61
C PHE A 113 6.24 -13.79 12.31
N SER A 114 6.57 -14.99 12.85
CA SER A 114 5.60 -15.81 13.57
C SER A 114 5.18 -15.18 14.89
N LYS A 115 3.88 -15.22 15.16
CA LYS A 115 3.25 -14.83 16.43
C LYS A 115 3.14 -16.00 17.41
N GLU A 116 3.45 -17.21 16.97
CA GLU A 116 3.42 -18.41 17.80
C GLU A 116 4.69 -18.49 18.67
N GLU A 117 4.51 -18.90 19.92
CA GLU A 117 5.62 -19.01 20.86
C GLU A 117 6.51 -20.21 20.53
N VAL A 118 7.80 -19.98 20.53
CA VAL A 118 8.84 -21.03 20.44
C VAL A 118 9.63 -21.11 21.76
N ASN A 119 10.10 -22.30 22.11
CA ASN A 119 10.94 -22.48 23.30
C ASN A 119 12.41 -22.23 22.95
N VAL A 120 13.01 -21.24 23.58
CA VAL A 120 14.43 -20.93 23.46
C VAL A 120 15.07 -21.04 24.85
N ASN A 121 15.83 -22.11 25.08
CA ASN A 121 16.49 -22.34 26.36
C ASN A 121 15.55 -22.30 27.57
N GLY A 122 14.36 -22.89 27.46
CA GLY A 122 13.36 -22.94 28.53
C GLY A 122 12.47 -21.69 28.64
N LYS A 123 12.69 -20.69 27.82
CA LYS A 123 11.86 -19.47 27.77
C LYS A 123 10.96 -19.48 26.52
N LYS A 124 9.70 -19.12 26.70
CA LYS A 124 8.77 -18.92 25.58
C LYS A 124 8.99 -17.53 24.99
N VAL A 125 9.25 -17.49 23.69
CA VAL A 125 9.52 -16.26 22.95
C VAL A 125 8.67 -16.27 21.68
N LYS A 126 8.06 -15.14 21.35
CA LYS A 126 7.45 -14.93 20.03
C LYS A 126 8.51 -14.39 19.07
N PRO A 127 8.80 -15.09 17.96
CA PRO A 127 9.81 -14.64 17.00
C PRO A 127 9.58 -13.21 16.52
N ILE A 128 8.33 -12.81 16.29
CA ILE A 128 7.98 -11.45 15.84
C ILE A 128 8.43 -10.38 16.83
N ASP A 129 8.40 -10.64 18.15
CA ASP A 129 8.79 -9.64 19.16
C ASP A 129 10.29 -9.33 19.09
N LEU A 130 11.11 -10.40 18.92
CA LEU A 130 12.54 -10.24 18.72
C LEU A 130 12.83 -9.56 17.39
N THR A 131 12.18 -9.97 16.32
CA THR A 131 12.34 -9.40 14.98
C THR A 131 12.00 -7.91 14.98
N ALA A 132 10.88 -7.53 15.58
CA ALA A 132 10.49 -6.14 15.73
C ALA A 132 11.56 -5.32 16.50
N ARG A 133 12.07 -5.89 17.61
CA ARG A 133 13.11 -5.23 18.40
C ARG A 133 14.40 -4.96 17.62
N LEU A 134 14.74 -5.83 16.67
CA LEU A 134 15.93 -5.71 15.84
C LEU A 134 15.71 -4.81 14.62
N LEU A 135 14.56 -4.95 13.93
CA LEU A 135 14.30 -4.25 12.67
C LEU A 135 13.81 -2.81 12.87
N PHE A 136 13.00 -2.52 13.88
CA PHE A 136 12.42 -1.18 14.05
C PHE A 136 13.46 -0.07 14.16
N PRO A 137 14.56 -0.20 14.91
CA PRO A 137 15.60 0.81 14.91
C PRO A 137 16.26 1.05 13.53
N MET A 138 16.30 0.01 12.68
CA MET A 138 16.82 0.13 11.30
C MET A 138 15.82 0.82 10.38
N TRP A 139 14.53 0.65 10.63
CA TRP A 139 13.44 1.21 9.82
C TRP A 139 12.94 2.55 10.34
N GLU A 140 13.45 3.04 11.45
CA GLU A 140 13.04 4.32 12.01
C GLU A 140 13.45 5.47 11.07
N MET A 141 12.48 6.33 10.74
CA MET A 141 12.72 7.60 10.06
C MET A 141 13.34 8.58 11.06
N LYS A 142 14.54 9.06 10.77
CA LYS A 142 15.23 10.07 11.56
C LYS A 142 14.73 11.47 11.19
N GLN A 143 15.05 12.46 12.01
CA GLN A 143 14.61 13.84 11.84
C GLN A 143 15.00 14.44 10.47
N ASP A 144 16.15 14.04 9.93
CA ASP A 144 16.68 14.55 8.66
C ASP A 144 16.43 13.63 7.46
N ASP A 145 15.70 12.53 7.69
CA ASP A 145 15.32 11.63 6.60
C ASP A 145 14.17 12.23 5.79
N GLU A 146 14.28 12.11 4.47
CA GLU A 146 13.25 12.51 3.53
C GLU A 146 12.61 11.26 2.91
N ASP A 147 11.31 11.33 2.68
CA ASP A 147 10.54 10.31 1.98
C ASP A 147 9.91 10.84 0.70
N PHE A 148 9.36 9.93 -0.07
CA PHE A 148 8.44 10.23 -1.14
C PHE A 148 7.33 9.19 -1.20
N THR A 149 6.19 9.58 -1.75
CA THR A 149 5.07 8.71 -2.07
C THR A 149 4.93 8.65 -3.58
N VAL A 150 4.93 7.45 -4.13
CA VAL A 150 4.62 7.22 -5.53
C VAL A 150 3.36 6.36 -5.63
N MET A 151 2.43 6.76 -6.50
CA MET A 151 1.22 5.99 -6.77
C MET A 151 0.89 6.05 -8.26
N LYS A 152 0.55 4.90 -8.82
CA LYS A 152 0.05 4.78 -10.20
C LYS A 152 -1.24 4.00 -10.18
N ILE A 153 -2.32 4.64 -10.58
CA ILE A 153 -3.64 4.01 -10.71
C ILE A 153 -3.97 3.93 -12.18
N LYS A 154 -4.36 2.76 -12.64
CA LYS A 154 -4.90 2.54 -13.97
C LYS A 154 -6.32 2.00 -13.88
N ILE A 155 -7.20 2.61 -14.67
CA ILE A 155 -8.60 2.20 -14.79
C ILE A 155 -8.85 1.90 -16.27
N TYR A 156 -9.20 0.67 -16.55
CA TYR A 156 -9.51 0.21 -17.91
C TYR A 156 -11.02 0.03 -18.06
N GLY A 157 -11.53 0.26 -19.24
CA GLY A 157 -12.95 0.04 -19.50
C GLY A 157 -13.41 0.44 -20.89
N LEU A 158 -14.72 0.55 -21.04
CA LEU A 158 -15.39 0.91 -22.28
C LEU A 158 -16.17 2.22 -22.12
N GLU A 159 -15.92 3.17 -23.00
CA GLU A 159 -16.75 4.37 -23.18
C GLU A 159 -17.40 4.34 -24.54
N LYS A 160 -18.73 4.28 -24.57
CA LYS A 160 -19.51 4.18 -25.84
C LYS A 160 -19.00 3.04 -26.76
N GLY A 161 -18.58 1.91 -26.15
CA GLY A 161 -18.06 0.74 -26.86
C GLY A 161 -16.59 0.83 -27.27
N THR A 162 -15.90 1.94 -27.01
CA THR A 162 -14.47 2.12 -27.29
C THR A 162 -13.65 1.83 -26.04
N LYS A 163 -12.56 1.05 -26.18
CA LYS A 163 -11.62 0.78 -25.08
C LYS A 163 -10.89 2.06 -24.71
N VAL A 164 -10.90 2.37 -23.40
CA VAL A 164 -10.20 3.53 -22.84
C VAL A 164 -9.41 3.09 -21.62
N THR A 165 -8.30 3.81 -21.35
CA THR A 165 -7.50 3.65 -20.15
C THR A 165 -7.24 5.02 -19.54
N TYR A 166 -7.60 5.17 -18.27
CA TYR A 166 -7.22 6.34 -17.49
C TYR A 166 -6.06 5.98 -16.58
N THR A 167 -5.02 6.79 -16.62
CA THR A 167 -3.85 6.64 -15.76
C THR A 167 -3.71 7.88 -14.89
N TYR A 168 -3.67 7.65 -13.58
CA TYR A 168 -3.36 8.69 -12.60
C TYR A 168 -1.98 8.39 -12.02
N TYR A 169 -1.14 9.41 -11.95
CA TYR A 169 0.20 9.31 -11.42
C TYR A 169 0.40 10.37 -10.34
N LEU A 170 0.84 9.94 -9.17
CA LEU A 170 1.25 10.79 -8.06
C LEU A 170 2.71 10.52 -7.75
N LEU A 171 3.50 11.57 -7.67
CA LEU A 171 4.82 11.58 -7.06
C LEU A 171 4.89 12.80 -6.13
N ASP A 172 4.70 12.55 -4.85
CA ASP A 172 4.85 13.56 -3.80
C ASP A 172 6.15 13.32 -3.03
N ARG A 173 6.85 14.38 -2.68
CA ARG A 173 8.14 14.31 -1.99
C ARG A 173 8.06 15.05 -0.67
N PHE A 174 8.95 14.71 0.26
CA PHE A 174 9.19 15.49 1.46
C PHE A 174 9.27 16.98 1.13
N GLN A 175 8.52 17.79 1.84
CA GLN A 175 8.46 19.24 1.62
C GLN A 175 8.08 19.94 2.93
N ASP A 176 8.62 21.15 3.15
CA ASP A 176 8.29 22.00 4.29
C ASP A 176 8.39 21.27 5.64
N LYS A 177 9.46 20.48 5.82
CA LYS A 177 9.72 19.66 7.02
C LYS A 177 8.62 18.63 7.30
N THR A 178 7.85 18.27 6.31
CA THR A 178 6.75 17.30 6.44
C THR A 178 6.95 16.14 5.48
N MET A 179 6.88 14.92 6.01
CA MET A 179 6.98 13.71 5.22
C MET A 179 5.84 13.59 4.20
N SER A 180 6.16 13.08 3.02
CA SER A 180 5.22 12.88 1.94
C SER A 180 4.05 11.99 2.36
N MET A 181 4.32 10.87 3.05
CA MET A 181 3.27 9.98 3.51
C MET A 181 2.31 10.66 4.51
N ALA A 182 2.83 11.49 5.40
CA ALA A 182 2.01 12.28 6.33
C ALA A 182 1.13 13.29 5.58
N ARG A 183 1.68 13.96 4.57
CA ARG A 183 0.94 14.94 3.74
C ARG A 183 -0.17 14.27 2.93
N THR A 184 0.14 13.23 2.17
CA THR A 184 -0.82 12.54 1.29
C THR A 184 -1.96 11.93 2.10
N THR A 185 -1.68 11.38 3.28
CA THR A 185 -2.70 10.86 4.20
C THR A 185 -3.50 11.99 4.83
N GLY A 186 -2.84 13.03 5.34
CA GLY A 186 -3.48 14.18 6.01
C GLY A 186 -4.38 14.98 5.06
N TYR A 187 -3.93 15.23 3.84
CA TYR A 187 -4.73 15.97 2.85
C TYR A 187 -5.99 15.21 2.44
N THR A 188 -5.94 13.89 2.35
CA THR A 188 -7.14 13.08 2.12
C THR A 188 -8.15 13.25 3.25
N CYS A 189 -7.69 13.29 4.50
CA CYS A 189 -8.53 13.54 5.66
C CYS A 189 -9.15 14.96 5.63
N THR A 190 -8.34 15.99 5.38
CA THR A 190 -8.84 17.38 5.34
C THR A 190 -9.76 17.61 4.16
N ALA A 191 -9.54 16.97 3.00
CA ALA A 191 -10.46 17.00 1.87
C ALA A 191 -11.83 16.41 2.24
N ALA A 192 -11.86 15.28 2.98
CA ALA A 192 -13.10 14.70 3.47
C ALA A 192 -13.85 15.64 4.45
N VAL A 193 -13.10 16.33 5.32
CA VAL A 193 -13.68 17.35 6.23
C VAL A 193 -14.30 18.51 5.44
N ASN A 194 -13.63 19.01 4.42
CA ASN A 194 -14.15 20.07 3.57
C ASN A 194 -15.42 19.64 2.84
N LEU A 195 -15.47 18.43 2.28
CA LEU A 195 -16.68 17.89 1.66
C LEU A 195 -17.87 17.82 2.64
N LEU A 196 -17.62 17.48 3.90
CA LEU A 196 -18.66 17.50 4.94
C LEU A 196 -19.09 18.94 5.27
N ALA A 197 -18.16 19.87 5.43
CA ALA A 197 -18.44 21.27 5.76
C ALA A 197 -19.24 21.98 4.64
N GLU A 198 -18.94 21.66 3.39
CA GLU A 198 -19.64 22.19 2.20
C GLU A 198 -20.97 21.47 1.90
N GLY A 199 -21.34 20.44 2.68
CA GLY A 199 -22.56 19.67 2.45
C GLY A 199 -22.52 18.77 1.21
N LEU A 200 -21.35 18.59 0.60
CA LEU A 200 -21.17 17.73 -0.58
C LEU A 200 -21.15 16.24 -0.20
N TYR A 201 -20.84 15.92 1.05
CA TYR A 201 -20.89 14.57 1.58
C TYR A 201 -21.97 14.49 2.66
N ILE A 202 -23.12 13.90 2.33
CA ILE A 202 -24.31 13.86 3.20
C ILE A 202 -24.59 12.50 3.85
N LYS A 203 -23.77 11.49 3.54
CA LYS A 203 -23.96 10.13 4.07
C LYS A 203 -23.67 10.10 5.57
N LYS A 204 -24.65 9.61 6.36
CA LYS A 204 -24.53 9.50 7.80
C LYS A 204 -23.99 8.13 8.23
N GLY A 205 -23.36 8.07 9.40
CA GLY A 205 -22.80 6.85 9.99
C GLY A 205 -21.36 6.58 9.55
N ILE A 206 -20.85 5.38 9.85
CA ILE A 206 -19.53 4.93 9.45
C ILE A 206 -19.56 4.51 7.98
N SER A 207 -18.80 5.18 7.15
CA SER A 207 -18.74 4.85 5.72
C SER A 207 -17.33 5.13 5.17
N PRO A 208 -16.86 4.34 4.19
CA PRO A 208 -15.62 4.69 3.49
C PRO A 208 -15.80 6.01 2.75
N PRO A 209 -14.74 6.81 2.60
CA PRO A 209 -14.79 8.06 1.85
C PRO A 209 -15.13 7.75 0.39
N ARG A 210 -16.38 8.00 0.03
CA ARG A 210 -16.88 7.94 -1.35
C ARG A 210 -17.48 9.29 -1.69
N VAL A 211 -16.98 9.89 -2.74
CA VAL A 211 -17.65 11.03 -3.32
C VAL A 211 -18.97 10.54 -3.93
N SER A 212 -20.08 11.09 -3.49
CA SER A 212 -21.37 10.80 -4.11
C SER A 212 -21.32 11.22 -5.59
N ARG A 213 -21.97 10.42 -6.46
CA ARG A 213 -22.10 10.79 -7.89
C ARG A 213 -22.63 12.21 -7.99
N GLY A 214 -21.80 13.15 -8.44
CA GLY A 214 -22.18 14.55 -8.65
C GLY A 214 -21.20 15.60 -8.13
N ALA A 215 -20.12 15.22 -7.47
CA ALA A 215 -19.13 16.16 -6.92
C ALA A 215 -17.74 16.08 -7.63
N LEU A 216 -17.71 15.69 -8.90
CA LEU A 216 -16.56 15.84 -9.83
C LEU A 216 -17.07 16.37 -11.15
#